data_543d6d0d070f39c7b4d2d04477b01b69
#
_entry.id   543d6d0d070f39c7b4d2d04477b01b69
#
_cell.length_a   1.000
_cell.length_b   1.000
_cell.length_c   1.000
_cell.angle_alpha   90.00
_cell.angle_beta   90.00
_cell.angle_gamma   90.00
#
_symmetry.space_group_name_H-M   'P 1'
#
loop_
_entity.id
_entity.type
_entity.pdbx_description
1 polymer ?
#
loop_
_entity_poly.entity_id
_entity_poly.type
_entity_poly.pdbx_seq_one_letter_code
_entity_poly.pdbx_strand_id
1 'polypeptide(L)'
;LLLWAWTMAGKSVIQLKRPDLEGYFDFVHNPPTPWIGTSVQDRFKIIGGESRQNELWRPFAGKIAKENRKQAIVEGTDIEVLRDGHTLSHEAMKICYSAVSCYYDYLTDEGYAFGNPIPAIRKQSPYLIKGATQKNIKRLSDLQWDYVLECAQSAADADPLHERTLFVTATLKSLYLRVSELSDRSNWQPTWKHYWRDSDGNHWLKVLGKGNKMRDVSVPSALLPFIERYRLYRASLSPSFGINSALVAKNRGTGGMTSRQLRRIVQDAFDLAYEKMRSEGFDGEASALREATTHWLRHTGASQDIATRPLKHMADDLGHASMGTTDQVYIQSDMKERARSGKTREV
;
A
#
# COMPACT_ATOMS: atom_id res chain seq x y z
N LEU A 1 -1.99 -2.24 -24.89
CA LEU A 1 -2.35 -3.10 -26.02
C LEU A 1 -2.49 -2.31 -27.31
N LEU A 2 -3.35 -1.30 -27.39
CA LEU A 2 -3.60 -0.50 -28.62
C LEU A 2 -2.30 0.07 -29.22
N LEU A 3 -1.48 0.71 -28.38
CA LEU A 3 -0.21 1.27 -28.85
C LEU A 3 0.71 0.19 -29.40
N TRP A 4 0.83 -0.93 -28.73
CA TRP A 4 1.66 -2.06 -29.18
C TRP A 4 1.13 -2.67 -30.49
N ALA A 5 -0.20 -2.86 -30.59
CA ALA A 5 -0.82 -3.40 -31.78
C ALA A 5 -0.52 -2.56 -33.03
N TRP A 6 -0.58 -1.23 -32.91
CA TRP A 6 -0.31 -0.33 -34.02
C TRP A 6 1.18 -0.16 -34.32
N THR A 7 2.03 -0.03 -33.29
CA THR A 7 3.46 0.31 -33.49
C THR A 7 4.35 -0.92 -33.68
N MET A 8 4.00 -2.05 -33.07
CA MET A 8 4.84 -3.25 -33.07
C MET A 8 4.24 -4.36 -33.97
N ALA A 9 2.95 -4.58 -33.88
CA ALA A 9 2.30 -5.63 -34.68
C ALA A 9 1.77 -5.14 -36.04
N GLY A 10 1.61 -3.83 -36.23
CA GLY A 10 1.06 -3.26 -37.46
C GLY A 10 -0.39 -3.67 -37.74
N LYS A 11 -1.15 -4.02 -36.69
CA LYS A 11 -2.51 -4.55 -36.79
C LYS A 11 -3.48 -3.75 -35.94
N SER A 12 -4.75 -3.74 -36.31
CA SER A 12 -5.81 -3.33 -35.37
C SER A 12 -6.04 -4.40 -34.31
N VAL A 13 -6.55 -4.02 -33.13
CA VAL A 13 -6.74 -4.97 -32.01
C VAL A 13 -7.70 -6.11 -32.37
N ILE A 14 -8.70 -5.85 -33.20
CA ILE A 14 -9.67 -6.87 -33.67
C ILE A 14 -9.05 -7.87 -34.64
N GLN A 15 -7.91 -7.56 -35.25
CA GLN A 15 -7.16 -8.44 -36.15
C GLN A 15 -6.10 -9.30 -35.44
N LEU A 16 -5.86 -9.02 -34.16
CA LEU A 16 -4.88 -9.78 -33.38
C LEU A 16 -5.36 -11.22 -33.17
N LYS A 17 -4.52 -12.16 -33.58
CA LYS A 17 -4.73 -13.60 -33.35
C LYS A 17 -4.03 -14.02 -32.05
N ARG A 18 -4.29 -15.24 -31.62
CA ARG A 18 -3.66 -15.81 -30.42
C ARG A 18 -2.13 -15.66 -30.36
N PRO A 19 -1.35 -15.99 -31.42
CA PRO A 19 0.10 -15.79 -31.38
C PRO A 19 0.52 -14.34 -31.20
N ASP A 20 -0.22 -13.38 -31.80
CA ASP A 20 0.04 -11.95 -31.61
C ASP A 20 -0.15 -11.55 -30.13
N LEU A 21 -1.21 -12.04 -29.51
CA LEU A 21 -1.50 -11.76 -28.09
C LEU A 21 -0.53 -12.43 -27.14
N GLU A 22 -0.05 -13.63 -27.44
CA GLU A 22 1.03 -14.29 -26.71
C GLU A 22 2.30 -13.43 -26.81
N GLY A 23 2.69 -12.98 -28.01
CA GLY A 23 3.81 -12.06 -28.21
C GLY A 23 3.63 -10.70 -27.52
N TYR A 24 2.39 -10.20 -27.41
CA TYR A 24 2.10 -9.02 -26.61
C TYR A 24 2.39 -9.25 -25.12
N PHE A 25 2.04 -10.39 -24.55
CA PHE A 25 2.32 -10.68 -23.14
C PHE A 25 3.82 -10.91 -22.87
N ASP A 26 4.56 -11.49 -23.84
CA ASP A 26 6.02 -11.58 -23.80
C ASP A 26 6.64 -10.18 -23.77
N PHE A 27 6.19 -9.30 -24.66
CA PHE A 27 6.60 -7.90 -24.69
C PHE A 27 6.24 -7.15 -23.39
N VAL A 28 5.06 -7.36 -22.84
CA VAL A 28 4.65 -6.72 -21.58
C VAL A 28 5.48 -7.22 -20.40
N HIS A 29 5.83 -8.50 -20.38
CA HIS A 29 6.66 -9.08 -19.33
C HIS A 29 8.09 -8.51 -19.34
N ASN A 30 8.67 -8.36 -20.52
CA ASN A 30 10.04 -7.84 -20.72
C ASN A 30 10.03 -6.71 -21.78
N PRO A 31 9.53 -5.53 -21.43
CA PRO A 31 9.46 -4.43 -22.39
C PRO A 31 10.85 -3.89 -22.73
N PRO A 32 11.08 -3.48 -23.99
CA PRO A 32 12.32 -2.83 -24.37
C PRO A 32 12.56 -1.53 -23.60
N THR A 33 13.82 -1.22 -23.29
CA THR A 33 14.25 -0.02 -22.52
C THR A 33 13.59 1.29 -22.97
N PRO A 34 13.42 1.60 -24.27
CA PRO A 34 12.74 2.82 -24.70
C PRO A 34 11.27 2.94 -24.27
N TRP A 35 10.61 1.83 -23.91
CA TRP A 35 9.24 1.79 -23.44
C TRP A 35 9.11 1.96 -21.92
N ILE A 36 10.23 2.03 -21.21
CA ILE A 36 10.29 2.09 -19.75
C ILE A 36 10.68 3.51 -19.32
N GLY A 37 9.82 4.17 -18.55
CA GLY A 37 10.10 5.47 -17.93
C GLY A 37 10.79 5.30 -16.57
N THR A 38 11.57 6.29 -16.18
CA THR A 38 12.21 6.36 -14.85
C THR A 38 11.27 6.83 -13.74
N SER A 39 10.10 7.32 -14.11
CA SER A 39 9.04 7.77 -13.21
C SER A 39 7.68 7.66 -13.89
N VAL A 40 6.62 7.58 -13.07
CA VAL A 40 5.25 7.64 -13.56
C VAL A 40 4.97 9.06 -14.04
N GLN A 41 4.59 9.20 -15.30
CA GLN A 41 4.24 10.47 -15.94
C GLN A 41 2.84 10.37 -16.54
N ASP A 42 2.11 11.48 -16.55
CA ASP A 42 0.86 11.56 -17.28
C ASP A 42 1.12 11.59 -18.79
N ARG A 43 0.31 10.87 -19.55
CA ARG A 43 0.43 10.78 -21.01
C ARG A 43 0.27 12.13 -21.70
N PHE A 44 -0.59 12.98 -21.14
CA PHE A 44 -0.85 14.32 -21.64
C PHE A 44 -0.56 15.36 -20.57
N LYS A 45 -0.06 16.52 -20.99
CA LYS A 45 0.13 17.71 -20.15
C LYS A 45 -0.71 18.85 -20.72
N ILE A 46 -1.23 19.68 -19.82
CA ILE A 46 -1.89 20.94 -20.23
C ILE A 46 -0.82 22.02 -20.33
N ILE A 47 -0.60 22.53 -21.52
CA ILE A 47 0.34 23.62 -21.83
C ILE A 47 -0.43 24.71 -22.55
N GLY A 48 -0.52 25.91 -21.95
CA GLY A 48 -1.26 27.03 -22.53
C GLY A 48 -2.78 26.77 -22.70
N GLY A 49 -3.36 25.89 -21.87
CA GLY A 49 -4.78 25.50 -21.94
C GLY A 49 -5.07 24.36 -22.92
N GLU A 50 -4.09 23.90 -23.68
CA GLU A 50 -4.23 22.78 -24.62
C GLU A 50 -3.63 21.48 -24.06
N SER A 51 -4.28 20.36 -24.35
CA SER A 51 -3.77 19.03 -24.02
C SER A 51 -2.72 18.60 -25.04
N ARG A 52 -1.46 18.51 -24.61
CA ARG A 52 -0.34 18.07 -25.45
C ARG A 52 0.27 16.78 -24.94
N GLN A 53 0.80 15.97 -25.87
CA GLN A 53 1.49 14.74 -25.51
C GLN A 53 2.73 15.05 -24.66
N ASN A 54 2.91 14.28 -23.58
CA ASN A 54 4.11 14.39 -22.73
C ASN A 54 5.21 13.51 -23.29
N GLU A 55 6.26 14.11 -23.77
CA GLU A 55 7.43 13.41 -24.34
C GLU A 55 8.15 12.49 -23.35
N LEU A 56 8.03 12.77 -22.05
CA LEU A 56 8.60 11.95 -20.98
C LEU A 56 7.74 10.74 -20.60
N TRP A 57 6.51 10.69 -21.13
CA TRP A 57 5.62 9.56 -20.84
C TRP A 57 6.13 8.28 -21.52
N ARG A 58 6.11 7.19 -20.75
CA ARG A 58 6.36 5.84 -21.26
C ARG A 58 5.27 4.91 -20.74
N PRO A 59 4.89 3.86 -21.50
CA PRO A 59 3.83 2.91 -21.09
C PRO A 59 4.17 2.14 -19.82
N PHE A 60 5.45 1.89 -19.58
CA PHE A 60 5.93 1.21 -18.38
C PHE A 60 6.74 2.17 -17.52
N ALA A 61 6.64 2.03 -16.21
CA ALA A 61 7.47 2.76 -15.25
C ALA A 61 8.28 1.79 -14.42
N GLY A 62 9.58 1.81 -14.61
CA GLY A 62 10.53 1.06 -13.79
C GLY A 62 10.55 1.61 -12.36
N LYS A 63 10.37 0.75 -11.36
CA LYS A 63 10.62 1.09 -9.95
C LYS A 63 12.12 0.96 -9.69
N ILE A 64 12.85 2.04 -9.85
CA ILE A 64 14.21 2.12 -9.35
C ILE A 64 14.13 2.46 -7.87
N ALA A 65 14.72 1.63 -7.01
CA ALA A 65 14.80 1.89 -5.58
C ALA A 65 15.44 3.27 -5.35
N LYS A 66 14.93 4.03 -4.36
CA LYS A 66 15.46 5.38 -4.07
C LYS A 66 16.96 5.38 -3.82
N GLU A 67 17.48 4.34 -3.20
CA GLU A 67 18.92 4.16 -2.91
C GLU A 67 19.72 3.97 -4.17
N ASN A 68 19.31 3.04 -5.04
CA ASN A 68 19.99 2.82 -6.33
C ASN A 68 20.01 4.10 -7.18
N ARG A 69 18.93 4.90 -7.11
CA ARG A 69 18.86 6.19 -7.81
C ARG A 69 19.81 7.21 -7.20
N LYS A 70 19.89 7.30 -5.86
CA LYS A 70 20.86 8.18 -5.18
C LYS A 70 22.28 7.75 -5.44
N GLN A 71 22.55 6.45 -5.38
CA GLN A 71 23.87 5.87 -5.63
C GLN A 71 24.30 6.08 -7.08
N ALA A 72 23.43 5.86 -8.05
CA ALA A 72 23.69 6.14 -9.46
C ALA A 72 24.05 7.61 -9.72
N ILE A 73 23.38 8.55 -9.05
CA ILE A 73 23.71 9.98 -9.15
C ILE A 73 25.09 10.27 -8.56
N VAL A 74 25.46 9.66 -7.44
CA VAL A 74 26.76 9.85 -6.78
C VAL A 74 27.89 9.20 -7.59
N GLU A 75 27.64 8.03 -8.18
CA GLU A 75 28.62 7.26 -8.96
C GLU A 75 28.69 7.69 -10.43
N GLY A 76 27.83 8.63 -10.87
CA GLY A 76 27.76 9.05 -12.27
C GLY A 76 27.28 7.96 -13.24
N THR A 77 26.60 6.91 -12.70
CA THR A 77 26.10 5.79 -13.50
C THR A 77 24.84 6.22 -14.27
N ASP A 78 24.76 5.85 -15.55
CA ASP A 78 23.59 6.17 -16.37
C ASP A 78 22.33 5.47 -15.83
N ILE A 79 21.28 6.25 -15.59
CA ILE A 79 19.98 5.75 -15.15
C ILE A 79 19.35 4.81 -16.20
N GLU A 80 19.77 4.87 -17.48
CA GLU A 80 19.32 3.95 -18.52
C GLU A 80 19.76 2.52 -18.27
N VAL A 81 20.98 2.32 -17.79
CA VAL A 81 21.52 0.99 -17.42
C VAL A 81 20.69 0.33 -16.33
N LEU A 82 20.10 1.11 -15.41
CA LEU A 82 19.24 0.60 -14.34
C LEU A 82 17.85 0.11 -14.83
N ARG A 83 17.51 0.36 -16.09
CA ARG A 83 16.26 -0.10 -16.72
C ARG A 83 16.43 -1.43 -17.46
N ASP A 84 17.67 -1.82 -17.73
CA ASP A 84 17.95 -3.08 -18.39
C ASP A 84 17.59 -4.26 -17.47
N GLY A 85 16.93 -5.26 -18.05
CA GLY A 85 16.44 -6.42 -17.30
C GLY A 85 15.16 -6.17 -16.49
N HIS A 86 14.47 -5.03 -16.69
CA HIS A 86 13.18 -4.79 -16.04
C HIS A 86 12.15 -5.79 -16.53
N THR A 87 11.61 -6.60 -15.61
CA THR A 87 10.52 -7.53 -15.87
C THR A 87 9.31 -7.21 -15.01
N LEU A 88 8.12 -7.42 -15.56
CA LEU A 88 6.89 -7.27 -14.79
C LEU A 88 6.72 -8.41 -13.79
N SER A 89 6.37 -8.07 -12.55
CA SER A 89 6.08 -9.05 -11.52
C SER A 89 4.87 -9.91 -11.89
N HIS A 90 4.80 -11.13 -11.33
CA HIS A 90 3.67 -12.04 -11.47
C HIS A 90 2.31 -11.37 -11.21
N GLU A 91 2.20 -10.54 -10.17
CA GLU A 91 0.96 -9.82 -9.86
C GLU A 91 0.63 -8.75 -10.91
N ALA A 92 1.63 -8.06 -11.43
CA ALA A 92 1.44 -7.10 -12.51
C ALA A 92 0.98 -7.80 -13.79
N MET A 93 1.57 -8.97 -14.11
CA MET A 93 1.12 -9.80 -15.23
C MET A 93 -0.34 -10.25 -15.08
N LYS A 94 -0.77 -10.69 -13.87
CA LYS A 94 -2.19 -10.99 -13.60
C LYS A 94 -3.12 -9.84 -13.92
N ILE A 95 -2.72 -8.62 -13.53
CA ILE A 95 -3.51 -7.42 -13.81
C ILE A 95 -3.58 -7.17 -15.32
N CYS A 96 -2.47 -7.30 -16.05
CA CYS A 96 -2.43 -7.14 -17.49
C CYS A 96 -3.35 -8.14 -18.19
N TYR A 97 -3.29 -9.42 -17.83
CA TYR A 97 -4.21 -10.44 -18.37
C TYR A 97 -5.67 -10.09 -18.10
N SER A 98 -5.99 -9.66 -16.88
CA SER A 98 -7.36 -9.30 -16.50
C SER A 98 -7.86 -8.08 -17.26
N ALA A 99 -7.04 -7.05 -17.41
CA ALA A 99 -7.41 -5.83 -18.13
C ALA A 99 -7.66 -6.11 -19.63
N VAL A 100 -6.77 -6.90 -20.25
CA VAL A 100 -6.94 -7.27 -21.66
C VAL A 100 -8.15 -8.19 -21.86
N SER A 101 -8.40 -9.11 -20.91
CA SER A 101 -9.61 -9.96 -20.94
C SER A 101 -10.87 -9.12 -20.89
N CYS A 102 -10.99 -8.19 -19.92
CA CYS A 102 -12.15 -7.29 -19.85
C CYS A 102 -12.35 -6.47 -21.14
N TYR A 103 -11.26 -6.06 -21.79
CA TYR A 103 -11.35 -5.35 -23.05
C TYR A 103 -11.86 -6.23 -24.19
N TYR A 104 -11.42 -7.50 -24.27
CA TYR A 104 -11.95 -8.44 -25.26
C TYR A 104 -13.38 -8.89 -24.96
N ASP A 105 -13.78 -8.99 -23.67
CA ASP A 105 -15.18 -9.20 -23.31
C ASP A 105 -16.05 -8.05 -23.86
N TYR A 106 -15.63 -6.78 -23.63
CA TYR A 106 -16.30 -5.62 -24.19
C TYR A 106 -16.37 -5.66 -25.74
N LEU A 107 -15.27 -5.98 -26.43
CA LEU A 107 -15.26 -6.08 -27.89
C LEU A 107 -16.18 -7.19 -28.40
N THR A 108 -16.35 -8.27 -27.65
CA THR A 108 -17.24 -9.37 -27.98
C THR A 108 -18.69 -8.98 -27.76
N ASP A 109 -19.01 -8.32 -26.64
CA ASP A 109 -20.36 -7.85 -26.31
C ASP A 109 -20.86 -6.81 -27.32
N GLU A 110 -19.96 -5.94 -27.82
CA GLU A 110 -20.27 -4.95 -28.88
C GLU A 110 -20.21 -5.52 -30.29
N GLY A 111 -19.92 -6.80 -30.45
CA GLY A 111 -19.89 -7.47 -31.78
C GLY A 111 -18.63 -7.16 -32.62
N TYR A 112 -17.61 -6.53 -32.06
CA TYR A 112 -16.35 -6.25 -32.77
C TYR A 112 -15.38 -7.45 -32.80
N ALA A 113 -15.53 -8.40 -31.90
CA ALA A 113 -14.75 -9.63 -31.86
C ALA A 113 -15.65 -10.87 -31.71
N PHE A 114 -15.24 -12.00 -32.29
CA PHE A 114 -15.97 -13.26 -32.20
C PHE A 114 -15.93 -13.92 -30.82
N GLY A 115 -14.98 -13.54 -29.97
CA GLY A 115 -14.82 -14.09 -28.63
C GLY A 115 -13.55 -13.57 -27.94
N ASN A 116 -13.42 -13.93 -26.65
CA ASN A 116 -12.29 -13.55 -25.83
C ASN A 116 -11.23 -14.68 -25.80
N PRO A 117 -10.06 -14.50 -26.44
CA PRO A 117 -9.01 -15.53 -26.46
C PRO A 117 -8.16 -15.56 -25.15
N ILE A 118 -8.26 -14.53 -24.32
CA ILE A 118 -7.37 -14.31 -23.19
C ILE A 118 -7.45 -15.40 -22.09
N PRO A 119 -8.63 -15.93 -21.71
CA PRO A 119 -8.71 -17.02 -20.72
C PRO A 119 -7.90 -18.25 -21.13
N ALA A 120 -7.90 -18.61 -22.42
CA ALA A 120 -7.15 -19.76 -22.94
C ALA A 120 -5.63 -19.50 -22.89
N ILE A 121 -5.18 -18.29 -23.30
CA ILE A 121 -3.78 -17.86 -23.25
C ILE A 121 -3.32 -17.84 -21.79
N ARG A 122 -4.10 -17.25 -20.90
CA ARG A 122 -3.81 -17.15 -19.46
C ARG A 122 -3.58 -18.51 -18.80
N LYS A 123 -4.37 -19.52 -19.18
CA LYS A 123 -4.27 -20.88 -18.64
C LYS A 123 -2.92 -21.53 -18.96
N GLN A 124 -2.30 -21.16 -20.07
CA GLN A 124 -1.04 -21.74 -20.56
C GLN A 124 0.16 -20.79 -20.35
N SER A 125 -0.05 -19.62 -19.77
CA SER A 125 0.99 -18.60 -19.58
C SER A 125 2.15 -19.09 -18.72
N PRO A 126 3.41 -18.97 -19.17
CA PRO A 126 4.59 -19.25 -18.36
C PRO A 126 4.80 -18.22 -17.25
N TYR A 127 4.19 -17.04 -17.38
CA TYR A 127 4.36 -15.91 -16.44
C TYR A 127 3.44 -16.01 -15.23
N LEU A 128 2.50 -16.95 -15.23
CA LEU A 128 1.54 -17.16 -14.14
C LEU A 128 1.84 -18.46 -13.43
N ILE A 129 2.59 -18.36 -12.33
CA ILE A 129 2.96 -19.53 -11.51
C ILE A 129 1.68 -20.19 -10.98
N LYS A 130 1.50 -21.46 -11.30
CA LYS A 130 0.45 -22.31 -10.76
C LYS A 130 0.93 -22.87 -9.42
N GLY A 131 0.67 -22.19 -8.34
CA GLY A 131 1.02 -22.63 -6.99
C GLY A 131 0.90 -21.47 -6.01
N ALA A 132 0.50 -21.76 -4.79
CA ALA A 132 0.50 -20.79 -3.72
C ALA A 132 1.96 -20.52 -3.31
N THR A 133 2.59 -19.53 -3.92
CA THR A 133 3.79 -18.96 -3.31
C THR A 133 3.34 -18.37 -1.98
N GLN A 134 3.80 -18.92 -0.86
CA GLN A 134 3.60 -18.35 0.45
C GLN A 134 4.12 -16.91 0.39
N LYS A 135 3.21 -15.93 0.35
CA LYS A 135 3.60 -14.52 0.43
C LYS A 135 4.07 -14.28 1.86
N ASN A 136 5.35 -14.12 2.07
CA ASN A 136 5.85 -13.60 3.32
C ASN A 136 5.18 -12.25 3.57
N ILE A 137 4.39 -12.17 4.64
CA ILE A 137 3.73 -10.93 5.02
C ILE A 137 4.81 -9.99 5.53
N LYS A 138 4.98 -8.88 4.83
CA LYS A 138 5.89 -7.82 5.24
C LYS A 138 5.28 -7.09 6.43
N ARG A 139 5.88 -7.27 7.61
CA ARG A 139 5.51 -6.66 8.88
C ARG A 139 6.76 -6.22 9.63
N LEU A 140 6.59 -5.34 10.59
CA LEU A 140 7.66 -4.99 11.53
C LEU A 140 7.83 -6.12 12.56
N SER A 141 9.05 -6.36 13.03
CA SER A 141 9.30 -7.11 14.25
C SER A 141 8.86 -6.30 15.47
N ASP A 142 8.74 -6.96 16.63
CA ASP A 142 8.41 -6.25 17.88
C ASP A 142 9.47 -5.19 18.19
N LEU A 143 10.74 -5.53 18.04
CA LEU A 143 11.84 -4.59 18.22
C LEU A 143 11.72 -3.37 17.30
N GLN A 144 11.48 -3.58 16.01
CA GLN A 144 11.31 -2.48 15.05
C GLN A 144 10.11 -1.59 15.40
N TRP A 145 9.01 -2.19 15.84
CA TRP A 145 7.83 -1.44 16.26
C TRP A 145 8.11 -0.60 17.50
N ASP A 146 8.79 -1.15 18.50
CA ASP A 146 9.14 -0.44 19.72
C ASP A 146 10.00 0.78 19.42
N TYR A 147 11.01 0.64 18.55
CA TYR A 147 11.82 1.79 18.09
C TYR A 147 10.99 2.83 17.34
N VAL A 148 10.09 2.42 16.46
CA VAL A 148 9.21 3.36 15.72
C VAL A 148 8.32 4.13 16.68
N LEU A 149 7.72 3.46 17.65
CA LEU A 149 6.84 4.10 18.63
C LEU A 149 7.61 5.04 19.55
N GLU A 150 8.74 4.59 20.08
CA GLU A 150 9.61 5.38 20.97
C GLU A 150 10.16 6.63 20.27
N CYS A 151 10.66 6.48 19.02
CA CYS A 151 11.14 7.64 18.26
C CYS A 151 10.02 8.64 17.94
N ALA A 152 8.83 8.16 17.57
CA ALA A 152 7.69 9.03 17.33
C ALA A 152 7.25 9.74 18.61
N GLN A 153 7.29 9.07 19.75
CA GLN A 153 6.95 9.64 21.06
C GLN A 153 7.99 10.68 21.50
N SER A 154 9.28 10.34 21.43
CA SER A 154 10.38 11.26 21.76
C SER A 154 10.35 12.52 20.88
N ALA A 155 10.07 12.36 19.58
CA ALA A 155 9.92 13.51 18.69
C ALA A 155 8.73 14.40 19.07
N ALA A 156 7.60 13.80 19.47
CA ALA A 156 6.43 14.55 19.91
C ALA A 156 6.62 15.21 21.28
N ASP A 157 7.44 14.62 22.17
CA ASP A 157 7.83 15.22 23.45
C ASP A 157 8.74 16.45 23.24
N ALA A 158 9.63 16.39 22.24
CA ALA A 158 10.53 17.48 21.89
C ALA A 158 9.84 18.61 21.10
N ASP A 159 8.94 18.28 20.18
CA ASP A 159 8.21 19.24 19.35
C ASP A 159 6.75 18.78 19.13
N PRO A 160 5.76 19.52 19.65
CA PRO A 160 4.34 19.22 19.47
C PRO A 160 3.86 19.06 18.01
N LEU A 161 4.60 19.58 17.02
CA LEU A 161 4.30 19.33 15.60
C LEU A 161 4.31 17.84 15.25
N HIS A 162 5.05 17.02 15.99
CA HIS A 162 5.11 15.55 15.82
C HIS A 162 3.98 14.78 16.51
N GLU A 163 3.10 15.44 17.28
CA GLU A 163 1.92 14.81 17.89
C GLU A 163 1.04 14.09 16.85
N ARG A 164 0.93 14.65 15.67
CA ARG A 164 0.20 14.04 14.57
C ARG A 164 0.88 12.78 14.06
N THR A 165 2.22 12.78 13.96
CA THR A 165 3.00 11.61 13.53
C THR A 165 2.80 10.46 14.49
N LEU A 166 2.91 10.74 15.79
CA LEU A 166 2.68 9.77 16.86
C LEU A 166 1.26 9.21 16.79
N PHE A 167 0.24 10.08 16.76
CA PHE A 167 -1.17 9.67 16.69
C PHE A 167 -1.48 8.81 15.46
N VAL A 168 -1.04 9.23 14.26
CA VAL A 168 -1.30 8.49 13.02
C VAL A 168 -0.61 7.13 13.01
N THR A 169 0.65 7.08 13.43
CA THR A 169 1.43 5.83 13.46
C THR A 169 0.83 4.82 14.43
N ALA A 170 0.51 5.26 15.65
CA ALA A 170 -0.14 4.42 16.67
C ALA A 170 -1.53 3.95 16.21
N THR A 171 -2.34 4.86 15.63
CA THR A 171 -3.71 4.54 15.16
C THR A 171 -3.70 3.53 14.01
N LEU A 172 -2.84 3.71 13.01
CA LEU A 172 -2.75 2.79 11.86
C LEU A 172 -2.40 1.36 12.29
N LYS A 173 -1.50 1.21 13.26
CA LYS A 173 -1.11 -0.09 13.81
C LYS A 173 -2.20 -0.69 14.69
N SER A 174 -2.68 0.07 15.66
CA SER A 174 -3.59 -0.45 16.70
C SER A 174 -5.00 -0.74 16.19
N LEU A 175 -5.47 -0.04 15.16
CA LEU A 175 -6.78 -0.25 14.56
C LEU A 175 -6.71 -0.97 13.20
N TYR A 176 -5.55 -1.47 12.80
CA TYR A 176 -5.31 -2.18 11.54
C TYR A 176 -5.83 -1.41 10.31
N LEU A 177 -5.77 -0.09 10.32
CA LEU A 177 -6.39 0.73 9.29
C LEU A 177 -5.57 0.77 8.00
N ARG A 178 -6.28 0.85 6.89
CA ARG A 178 -5.66 1.31 5.65
C ARG A 178 -5.45 2.82 5.73
N VAL A 179 -4.34 3.32 5.21
CA VAL A 179 -4.08 4.77 5.21
C VAL A 179 -5.22 5.59 4.61
N SER A 180 -5.92 5.03 3.61
CA SER A 180 -7.09 5.67 2.98
C SER A 180 -8.29 5.80 3.90
N GLU A 181 -8.38 5.05 4.98
CA GLU A 181 -9.47 5.09 5.96
C GLU A 181 -9.31 6.27 6.95
N LEU A 182 -8.05 6.72 7.16
CA LEU A 182 -7.75 7.95 7.92
C LEU A 182 -7.61 9.20 7.05
N SER A 183 -7.53 9.06 5.73
CA SER A 183 -7.26 10.18 4.83
C SER A 183 -8.52 10.88 4.37
N ASP A 184 -8.39 12.19 4.14
CA ASP A 184 -9.37 13.01 3.45
C ASP A 184 -9.39 12.67 1.96
N ARG A 185 -10.59 12.37 1.44
CA ARG A 185 -10.87 12.01 0.04
C ARG A 185 -12.20 12.64 -0.39
N SER A 186 -12.46 12.71 -1.67
CA SER A 186 -13.70 13.28 -2.22
C SER A 186 -14.99 12.64 -1.65
N ASN A 187 -14.94 11.31 -1.40
CA ASN A 187 -16.08 10.54 -0.88
C ASN A 187 -15.96 10.17 0.61
N TRP A 188 -14.90 10.62 1.30
CA TRP A 188 -14.66 10.30 2.70
C TRP A 188 -13.84 11.38 3.40
N GLN A 189 -14.41 12.00 4.42
CA GLN A 189 -13.78 13.03 5.23
C GLN A 189 -13.89 12.64 6.71
N PRO A 190 -12.89 11.92 7.26
CA PRO A 190 -12.92 11.50 8.65
C PRO A 190 -12.82 12.71 9.57
N THR A 191 -13.76 12.80 10.52
CA THR A 191 -13.84 13.84 11.54
C THR A 191 -13.96 13.22 12.92
N TRP A 192 -13.82 13.99 13.97
CA TRP A 192 -13.95 13.52 15.35
C TRP A 192 -15.34 13.00 15.68
N LYS A 193 -16.39 13.32 14.94
CA LYS A 193 -17.73 12.70 15.09
C LYS A 193 -17.75 11.20 14.77
N HIS A 194 -16.77 10.71 14.02
CA HIS A 194 -16.64 9.29 13.71
C HIS A 194 -15.96 8.48 14.84
N TYR A 195 -15.34 9.17 15.80
CA TYR A 195 -14.88 8.57 17.06
C TYR A 195 -15.98 8.74 18.10
N TRP A 196 -16.47 7.62 18.62
CA TRP A 196 -17.63 7.61 19.51
C TRP A 196 -17.49 6.57 20.62
N ARG A 197 -18.33 6.66 21.63
CA ARG A 197 -18.37 5.75 22.77
C ARG A 197 -19.76 5.15 22.90
N ASP A 198 -19.84 3.82 23.12
CA ASP A 198 -21.13 3.14 23.36
C ASP A 198 -21.59 3.27 24.82
N SER A 199 -22.76 2.69 25.11
CA SER A 199 -23.38 2.69 26.48
C SER A 199 -22.52 1.97 27.51
N ASP A 200 -21.73 0.98 27.09
CA ASP A 200 -20.89 0.18 27.97
C ASP A 200 -19.49 0.82 28.18
N GLY A 201 -19.28 1.95 27.54
CA GLY A 201 -18.04 2.72 27.64
C GLY A 201 -16.95 2.31 26.67
N ASN A 202 -17.21 1.40 25.73
CA ASN A 202 -16.25 1.03 24.71
C ASN A 202 -16.10 2.13 23.67
N HIS A 203 -14.89 2.28 23.16
CA HIS A 203 -14.56 3.29 22.15
C HIS A 203 -14.51 2.66 20.75
N TRP A 204 -15.03 3.40 19.78
CA TRP A 204 -15.18 2.96 18.41
C TRP A 204 -14.74 4.04 17.43
N LEU A 205 -14.17 3.61 16.32
CA LEU A 205 -13.89 4.50 15.18
C LEU A 205 -14.63 4.01 13.93
N LYS A 206 -15.57 4.82 13.45
CA LYS A 206 -16.27 4.57 12.19
C LYS A 206 -15.37 4.93 11.00
N VAL A 207 -15.22 4.02 10.05
CA VAL A 207 -14.36 4.19 8.86
C VAL A 207 -15.05 3.75 7.58
N LEU A 208 -14.66 4.36 6.46
CA LEU A 208 -15.10 3.96 5.12
C LEU A 208 -14.03 3.08 4.47
N GLY A 209 -14.33 1.78 4.36
CA GLY A 209 -13.43 0.78 3.81
C GLY A 209 -13.51 0.62 2.28
N LYS A 210 -12.88 -0.45 1.79
CA LYS A 210 -12.92 -0.83 0.38
C LYS A 210 -14.35 -1.13 -0.07
N GLY A 211 -14.72 -0.64 -1.27
CA GLY A 211 -16.06 -0.83 -1.82
C GLY A 211 -17.13 0.05 -1.17
N ASN A 212 -16.72 1.20 -0.58
CA ASN A 212 -17.62 2.16 0.09
C ASN A 212 -18.43 1.55 1.25
N LYS A 213 -17.88 0.53 1.93
CA LYS A 213 -18.53 -0.10 3.08
C LYS A 213 -18.08 0.58 4.37
N MET A 214 -19.06 1.06 5.14
CA MET A 214 -18.82 1.58 6.49
C MET A 214 -18.66 0.43 7.47
N ARG A 215 -17.76 0.61 8.44
CA ARG A 215 -17.64 -0.27 9.61
C ARG A 215 -17.19 0.51 10.83
N ASP A 216 -17.50 0.00 11.99
CA ASP A 216 -16.96 0.47 13.25
C ASP A 216 -15.80 -0.45 13.65
N VAL A 217 -14.67 0.16 14.01
CA VAL A 217 -13.46 -0.53 14.45
C VAL A 217 -13.29 -0.30 15.93
N SER A 218 -13.05 -1.37 16.69
CA SER A 218 -12.86 -1.30 18.14
C SER A 218 -11.55 -0.59 18.48
N VAL A 219 -11.60 0.33 19.44
CA VAL A 219 -10.44 1.13 19.88
C VAL A 219 -9.89 0.53 21.17
N PRO A 220 -8.66 -0.01 21.19
CA PRO A 220 -8.09 -0.59 22.39
C PRO A 220 -7.73 0.49 23.41
N SER A 221 -7.86 0.16 24.70
CA SER A 221 -7.54 1.08 25.80
C SER A 221 -6.11 1.63 25.72
N ALA A 222 -5.16 0.84 25.21
CA ALA A 222 -3.78 1.25 25.02
C ALA A 222 -3.61 2.42 24.03
N LEU A 223 -4.58 2.65 23.13
CA LEU A 223 -4.55 3.76 22.19
C LEU A 223 -5.12 5.06 22.77
N LEU A 224 -5.93 4.99 23.84
CA LEU A 224 -6.61 6.15 24.40
C LEU A 224 -5.66 7.30 24.82
N PRO A 225 -4.51 7.04 25.46
CA PRO A 225 -3.55 8.11 25.79
C PRO A 225 -3.06 8.88 24.55
N PHE A 226 -2.83 8.19 23.42
CA PHE A 226 -2.39 8.84 22.17
C PHE A 226 -3.50 9.67 21.53
N ILE A 227 -4.76 9.20 21.62
CA ILE A 227 -5.94 9.94 21.18
C ILE A 227 -6.09 11.22 21.99
N GLU A 228 -6.05 11.12 23.32
CA GLU A 228 -6.23 12.27 24.23
C GLU A 228 -5.11 13.28 24.05
N ARG A 229 -3.87 12.83 24.00
CA ARG A 229 -2.69 13.65 23.76
C ARG A 229 -2.84 14.45 22.44
N TYR A 230 -3.23 13.79 21.37
CA TYR A 230 -3.44 14.46 20.07
C TYR A 230 -4.65 15.41 20.10
N ARG A 231 -5.72 15.08 20.81
CA ARG A 231 -6.88 16.00 20.98
C ARG A 231 -6.50 17.27 21.73
N LEU A 232 -5.74 17.15 22.82
CA LEU A 232 -5.25 18.31 23.58
C LEU A 232 -4.38 19.21 22.70
N TYR A 233 -3.45 18.64 21.95
CA TYR A 233 -2.66 19.38 20.98
C TYR A 233 -3.54 20.10 19.94
N ARG A 234 -4.55 19.43 19.40
CA ARG A 234 -5.46 20.04 18.43
C ARG A 234 -6.29 21.17 19.02
N ALA A 235 -6.76 21.01 20.24
CA ALA A 235 -7.51 22.04 20.95
C ALA A 235 -6.66 23.26 21.26
N SER A 236 -5.37 23.11 21.56
CA SER A 236 -4.46 24.22 21.78
C SER A 236 -4.19 25.05 20.53
N LEU A 237 -4.29 24.43 19.32
CA LEU A 237 -4.06 25.11 18.05
C LEU A 237 -5.29 25.86 17.53
N SER A 238 -6.50 25.50 17.94
CA SER A 238 -7.72 26.06 17.37
C SER A 238 -8.85 26.12 18.41
N PRO A 239 -9.32 27.30 18.78
CA PRO A 239 -10.50 27.44 19.64
C PRO A 239 -11.79 26.82 19.06
N SER A 240 -11.85 26.68 17.72
CA SER A 240 -12.99 26.05 17.04
C SER A 240 -12.86 24.53 16.89
N PHE A 241 -11.86 23.91 17.53
CA PHE A 241 -11.71 22.46 17.53
C PHE A 241 -12.92 21.78 18.18
N GLY A 242 -13.52 20.81 17.48
CA GLY A 242 -14.70 20.09 17.94
C GLY A 242 -14.97 18.85 17.11
N ILE A 243 -16.15 18.26 17.32
CA ILE A 243 -16.54 16.98 16.70
C ILE A 243 -16.55 17.01 15.17
N ASN A 244 -16.78 18.13 14.55
CA ASN A 244 -16.75 18.30 13.09
C ASN A 244 -15.35 18.61 12.53
N SER A 245 -14.35 18.79 13.39
CA SER A 245 -12.97 18.98 12.96
C SER A 245 -12.43 17.70 12.32
N ALA A 246 -11.55 17.85 11.31
CA ALA A 246 -10.90 16.71 10.67
C ALA A 246 -10.16 15.85 11.71
N LEU A 247 -10.32 14.53 11.61
CA LEU A 247 -9.68 13.58 12.52
C LEU A 247 -8.15 13.72 12.48
N VAL A 248 -7.58 13.83 11.28
CA VAL A 248 -6.17 14.15 11.07
C VAL A 248 -6.09 15.39 10.20
N ALA A 249 -5.93 16.56 10.83
CA ALA A 249 -5.94 17.82 10.12
C ALA A 249 -4.60 18.16 9.45
N LYS A 250 -4.64 18.97 8.40
CA LYS A 250 -3.45 19.58 7.77
C LYS A 250 -2.77 20.57 8.72
N ASN A 251 -1.47 20.86 8.49
CA ASN A 251 -0.74 21.90 9.22
C ASN A 251 -1.16 23.30 8.77
N ARG A 252 -1.47 23.45 7.49
CA ARG A 252 -1.90 24.70 6.87
C ARG A 252 -3.17 24.48 6.07
N GLY A 253 -4.10 25.42 6.11
CA GLY A 253 -5.39 25.34 5.43
C GLY A 253 -6.41 24.49 6.18
N THR A 254 -7.57 24.27 5.56
CA THR A 254 -8.71 23.54 6.11
C THR A 254 -8.72 22.06 5.67
N GLY A 255 -9.46 21.21 6.40
CA GLY A 255 -9.69 19.82 6.06
C GLY A 255 -8.62 18.85 6.56
N GLY A 256 -8.80 17.58 6.19
CA GLY A 256 -7.95 16.48 6.61
C GLY A 256 -6.74 16.27 5.70
N MET A 257 -5.81 15.45 6.17
CA MET A 257 -4.62 15.05 5.39
C MET A 257 -4.98 14.03 4.31
N THR A 258 -4.38 14.17 3.14
CA THR A 258 -4.47 13.17 2.05
C THR A 258 -3.66 11.91 2.37
N SER A 259 -3.96 10.81 1.70
CA SER A 259 -3.19 9.56 1.84
C SER A 259 -1.69 9.74 1.54
N ARG A 260 -1.32 10.65 0.62
CA ARG A 260 0.08 10.95 0.30
C ARG A 260 0.78 11.62 1.48
N GLN A 261 0.11 12.59 2.12
CA GLN A 261 0.64 13.29 3.29
C GLN A 261 0.79 12.34 4.49
N LEU A 262 -0.23 11.49 4.75
CA LEU A 262 -0.16 10.49 5.83
C LEU A 262 0.99 9.49 5.61
N ARG A 263 1.20 9.01 4.39
CA ARG A 263 2.34 8.14 4.10
C ARG A 263 3.68 8.82 4.36
N ARG A 264 3.77 10.12 4.08
CA ARG A 264 5.01 10.87 4.30
C ARG A 264 5.33 10.96 5.80
N ILE A 265 4.39 11.37 6.62
CA ILE A 265 4.65 11.49 8.08
C ILE A 265 4.94 10.15 8.75
N VAL A 266 4.35 9.05 8.27
CA VAL A 266 4.69 7.70 8.75
C VAL A 266 6.09 7.29 8.27
N GLN A 267 6.48 7.68 7.04
CA GLN A 267 7.83 7.43 6.55
C GLN A 267 8.87 8.19 7.37
N ASP A 268 8.58 9.44 7.75
CA ASP A 268 9.46 10.24 8.62
C ASP A 268 9.68 9.51 9.98
N ALA A 269 8.65 8.86 10.55
CA ALA A 269 8.77 8.05 11.76
C ALA A 269 9.65 6.80 11.55
N PHE A 270 9.52 6.13 10.41
CA PHE A 270 10.38 4.98 10.08
C PHE A 270 11.84 5.41 9.86
N ASP A 271 12.05 6.56 9.22
CA ASP A 271 13.40 7.09 8.98
C ASP A 271 14.09 7.46 10.31
N LEU A 272 13.38 8.07 11.27
CA LEU A 272 13.90 8.34 12.62
C LEU A 272 14.29 7.04 13.35
N ALA A 273 13.40 6.05 13.35
CA ALA A 273 13.66 4.76 13.98
C ALA A 273 14.84 4.03 13.30
N TYR A 274 14.94 4.11 11.98
CA TYR A 274 16.07 3.55 11.23
C TYR A 274 17.41 4.14 11.69
N GLU A 275 17.51 5.48 11.77
CA GLU A 275 18.76 6.13 12.20
C GLU A 275 19.10 5.79 13.66
N LYS A 276 18.11 5.74 14.55
CA LYS A 276 18.32 5.34 15.95
C LYS A 276 18.81 3.90 16.07
N MET A 277 18.13 2.95 15.40
CA MET A 277 18.54 1.54 15.41
C MET A 277 19.98 1.36 14.91
N ARG A 278 20.35 2.06 13.85
CA ARG A 278 21.71 2.02 13.32
C ARG A 278 22.74 2.57 14.31
N SER A 279 22.44 3.70 14.92
CA SER A 279 23.36 4.30 15.92
C SER A 279 23.58 3.39 17.12
N GLU A 280 22.66 2.48 17.40
CA GLU A 280 22.72 1.50 18.47
C GLU A 280 23.23 0.11 18.02
N GLY A 281 23.66 -0.02 16.74
CA GLY A 281 24.31 -1.23 16.22
C GLY A 281 23.36 -2.30 15.66
N PHE A 282 22.07 -1.98 15.43
CA PHE A 282 21.06 -2.89 14.87
C PHE A 282 20.91 -2.74 13.34
N ASP A 283 22.01 -2.62 12.60
CA ASP A 283 21.99 -2.35 11.14
C ASP A 283 21.16 -3.36 10.35
N GLY A 284 21.26 -4.65 10.69
CA GLY A 284 20.52 -5.71 10.04
C GLY A 284 18.99 -5.56 10.18
N GLU A 285 18.54 -5.28 11.38
CA GLU A 285 17.12 -5.08 11.71
C GLU A 285 16.61 -3.75 11.13
N ALA A 286 17.43 -2.69 11.21
CA ALA A 286 17.09 -1.37 10.73
C ALA A 286 16.78 -1.34 9.22
N SER A 287 17.49 -2.12 8.41
CA SER A 287 17.39 -2.11 6.94
C SER A 287 15.93 -2.30 6.46
N ALA A 288 15.13 -3.12 7.14
CA ALA A 288 13.74 -3.36 6.80
C ALA A 288 12.85 -2.11 6.94
N LEU A 289 13.19 -1.16 7.84
CA LEU A 289 12.43 0.08 8.03
C LEU A 289 12.47 0.99 6.79
N ARG A 290 13.50 0.92 5.97
CA ARG A 290 13.58 1.68 4.71
C ARG A 290 12.58 1.21 3.66
N GLU A 291 12.24 -0.09 3.68
CA GLU A 291 11.23 -0.67 2.79
C GLU A 291 9.83 -0.59 3.38
N ALA A 292 9.71 -0.32 4.69
CA ALA A 292 8.45 -0.32 5.40
C ALA A 292 7.47 0.71 4.83
N THR A 293 6.21 0.35 4.84
CA THR A 293 5.10 1.20 4.37
C THR A 293 4.00 1.23 5.42
N THR A 294 3.06 2.15 5.28
CA THR A 294 1.87 2.20 6.15
C THR A 294 1.11 0.87 6.22
N HIS A 295 1.23 0.03 5.18
CA HIS A 295 0.57 -1.27 5.16
C HIS A 295 1.23 -2.29 6.10
N TRP A 296 2.54 -2.14 6.34
CA TRP A 296 3.25 -2.96 7.33
C TRP A 296 2.71 -2.74 8.74
N LEU A 297 2.34 -1.49 9.10
CA LEU A 297 1.74 -1.18 10.41
C LEU A 297 0.45 -1.99 10.63
N ARG A 298 -0.42 -2.04 9.62
CA ARG A 298 -1.64 -2.84 9.67
C ARG A 298 -1.33 -4.34 9.84
N HIS A 299 -0.35 -4.85 9.08
CA HIS A 299 0.05 -6.25 9.19
C HIS A 299 0.70 -6.54 10.54
N THR A 300 1.51 -5.63 11.08
CA THR A 300 2.12 -5.75 12.40
C THR A 300 1.06 -5.89 13.48
N GLY A 301 0.13 -4.94 13.56
CA GLY A 301 -0.94 -4.97 14.56
C GLY A 301 -1.78 -6.23 14.45
N ALA A 302 -2.27 -6.56 13.25
CA ALA A 302 -3.09 -7.74 13.07
C ALA A 302 -2.35 -9.05 13.38
N SER A 303 -1.05 -9.16 13.06
CA SER A 303 -0.25 -10.36 13.36
C SER A 303 0.06 -10.52 14.84
N GLN A 304 0.21 -9.42 15.58
CA GLN A 304 0.43 -9.47 17.03
C GLN A 304 -0.84 -9.91 17.78
N ASP A 305 -2.00 -9.46 17.33
CA ASP A 305 -3.25 -9.66 18.06
C ASP A 305 -3.98 -10.97 17.68
N ILE A 306 -3.57 -11.64 16.59
CA ILE A 306 -4.26 -12.85 16.11
C ILE A 306 -4.23 -14.01 17.11
N ALA A 307 -3.21 -14.07 17.95
CA ALA A 307 -3.08 -15.11 18.97
C ALA A 307 -4.04 -14.90 20.16
N THR A 308 -4.50 -13.66 20.37
CA THR A 308 -5.26 -13.28 21.58
C THR A 308 -6.69 -12.86 21.30
N ARG A 309 -7.00 -12.44 20.06
CA ARG A 309 -8.32 -11.96 19.65
C ARG A 309 -9.09 -12.98 18.82
N PRO A 310 -10.42 -13.12 19.02
CA PRO A 310 -11.25 -13.97 18.16
C PRO A 310 -11.12 -13.56 16.68
N LEU A 311 -10.90 -14.53 15.80
CA LEU A 311 -10.66 -14.31 14.36
C LEU A 311 -11.80 -13.54 13.67
N LYS A 312 -13.05 -13.78 14.11
CA LYS A 312 -14.23 -13.06 13.61
C LYS A 312 -14.16 -11.57 13.92
N HIS A 313 -13.85 -11.21 15.16
CA HIS A 313 -13.73 -9.80 15.57
C HIS A 313 -12.60 -9.09 14.81
N MET A 314 -11.50 -9.79 14.59
CA MET A 314 -10.40 -9.26 13.78
C MET A 314 -10.80 -9.08 12.31
N ALA A 315 -11.54 -10.04 11.73
CA ALA A 315 -12.02 -9.93 10.36
C ALA A 315 -12.96 -8.72 10.18
N ASP A 316 -13.84 -8.48 11.16
CA ASP A 316 -14.75 -7.34 11.18
C ASP A 316 -13.96 -6.02 11.27
N ASP A 317 -13.01 -5.89 12.21
CA ASP A 317 -12.17 -4.69 12.36
C ASP A 317 -11.28 -4.47 11.13
N LEU A 318 -10.74 -5.52 10.52
CA LEU A 318 -9.97 -5.46 9.28
C LEU A 318 -10.83 -5.12 8.05
N GLY A 319 -12.15 -5.35 8.12
CA GLY A 319 -13.07 -5.20 6.97
C GLY A 319 -12.76 -6.19 5.86
N HIS A 320 -12.52 -7.45 6.21
CA HIS A 320 -12.39 -8.55 5.28
C HIS A 320 -13.77 -9.13 4.95
N ALA A 321 -14.03 -9.39 3.68
CA ALA A 321 -15.32 -9.94 3.24
C ALA A 321 -15.54 -11.40 3.70
N SER A 322 -14.46 -12.12 4.04
CA SER A 322 -14.52 -13.48 4.58
C SER A 322 -13.43 -13.71 5.63
N MET A 323 -13.73 -14.54 6.62
CA MET A 323 -12.74 -14.99 7.62
C MET A 323 -11.55 -15.70 6.97
N GLY A 324 -11.77 -16.44 5.88
CA GLY A 324 -10.71 -17.11 5.13
C GLY A 324 -9.61 -16.15 4.62
N THR A 325 -9.95 -14.89 4.36
CA THR A 325 -8.92 -13.88 4.00
C THR A 325 -8.04 -13.53 5.20
N THR A 326 -8.62 -13.43 6.39
CA THR A 326 -7.86 -13.16 7.62
C THR A 326 -7.00 -14.37 7.98
N ASP A 327 -7.57 -15.56 7.89
CA ASP A 327 -6.89 -16.82 8.12
C ASP A 327 -5.69 -16.99 7.18
N GLN A 328 -5.90 -16.92 5.88
CA GLN A 328 -4.82 -17.07 4.88
C GLN A 328 -3.72 -16.00 4.97
N VAL A 329 -4.06 -14.81 5.45
CA VAL A 329 -3.11 -13.69 5.51
C VAL A 329 -2.35 -13.69 6.83
N TYR A 330 -2.98 -13.96 7.97
CA TYR A 330 -2.39 -13.72 9.28
C TYR A 330 -2.07 -14.98 10.10
N ILE A 331 -2.71 -16.13 9.81
CA ILE A 331 -2.39 -17.44 10.47
C ILE A 331 -1.20 -18.14 9.78
N GLN A 332 -0.42 -17.46 8.97
CA GLN A 332 0.88 -18.01 8.61
C GLN A 332 1.72 -18.09 9.88
N SER A 333 1.82 -19.30 10.44
CA SER A 333 2.66 -19.55 11.61
C SER A 333 4.06 -19.00 11.33
N ASP A 334 4.58 -18.20 12.27
CA ASP A 334 5.98 -17.79 12.25
C ASP A 334 6.83 -19.07 12.06
N MET A 335 7.70 -19.07 11.07
CA MET A 335 8.57 -20.23 10.81
C MET A 335 9.38 -20.62 12.06
N LYS A 336 9.75 -19.66 12.91
CA LYS A 336 10.43 -19.90 14.17
C LYS A 336 9.53 -20.61 15.20
N GLU A 337 8.26 -20.19 15.32
CA GLU A 337 7.28 -20.87 16.19
C GLU A 337 6.94 -22.25 15.66
N ARG A 338 6.76 -22.38 14.35
CA ARG A 338 6.53 -23.67 13.70
C ARG A 338 7.71 -24.63 13.90
N ALA A 339 8.94 -24.14 13.79
CA ALA A 339 10.13 -24.91 14.09
C ALA A 339 10.22 -25.31 15.56
N ARG A 340 9.86 -24.40 16.49
CA ARG A 340 9.83 -24.69 17.95
C ARG A 340 8.80 -25.79 18.27
N SER A 341 7.56 -25.63 17.79
CA SER A 341 6.51 -26.63 18.01
C SER A 341 6.82 -27.96 17.32
N GLY A 342 7.57 -27.94 16.21
CA GLY A 342 8.04 -29.13 15.53
C GLY A 342 9.07 -29.95 16.31
N LYS A 343 9.88 -29.30 17.16
CA LYS A 343 10.89 -29.97 18.00
C LYS A 343 10.30 -30.82 19.12
N THR A 344 9.05 -30.58 19.52
CA THR A 344 8.35 -31.32 20.58
C THR A 344 7.53 -32.49 20.06
N ARG A 345 7.58 -32.77 18.75
CA ARG A 345 6.90 -33.95 18.17
C ARG A 345 7.65 -35.22 18.54
N GLU A 346 6.90 -36.20 19.00
CA GLU A 346 7.39 -37.56 19.18
C GLU A 346 7.43 -38.27 17.82
N VAL A 347 8.41 -39.21 17.69
CA VAL A 347 8.60 -40.01 16.48
C VAL A 347 7.78 -41.30 16.56
#